data_e363ddd9a37e68de7e09762c3a2015b3
#
_entry.id   e363ddd9a37e68de7e09762c3a2015b3
#
_cell.length_a   1.000
_cell.length_b   1.000
_cell.length_c   1.000
_cell.angle_alpha   90.00
_cell.angle_beta   90.00
_cell.angle_gamma   90.00
#
_symmetry.space_group_name_H-M   'P 1'
#
loop_
_entity.id
_entity.type
_entity.pdbx_description
1 polymer ?
#
loop_
_entity_poly.entity_id
_entity_poly.type
_entity_poly.pdbx_seq_one_letter_code
_entity_poly.pdbx_strand_id
1 'polypeptide(L)'
;METKLYHYALCVSLTLMLFFSYRFIFGRLPDSELYRPYRQSRSLMGVALLELSANYMVHFFVTPRADCPTIAILMNLCTYWLSVWLFGSAMMLLLDREWVSRRRFVRHIVGWVAYCLITLVLWFLLPSRVSLTALPIVLAIVFMAYAVRVARKVFLTFRRTIRRLDDYYSDDGAAYIRWMSVFTYWAVFFGAGQGVFTFVPDRYVYVWIISAIPFYIYLYESYSNYLLLYEKAADILDKSNDADAADEEQQTAQNPSQSVADNVTDEQNARPQLVMSHDQKAALERGIKEWIDKEGYTVGGLNIADVARATTTNRTYLSAYINTHYQMTFREWVNMLRLDYAKRLMRDNPELPVTEVARLAGNLSLSYFTKTFKDAEGVTPGKWCR
;
A
#
# COMPACT_ATOMS: atom_id res chain seq x y z
N MET A 1 -23.86 -31.83 12.56
CA MET A 1 -23.11 -30.82 13.32
C MET A 1 -22.40 -29.81 12.38
N GLU A 2 -21.75 -30.28 11.32
CA GLU A 2 -20.99 -29.45 10.37
C GLU A 2 -21.85 -28.45 9.59
N THR A 3 -23.06 -28.82 9.16
CA THR A 3 -24.00 -27.91 8.46
C THR A 3 -24.44 -26.74 9.35
N LYS A 4 -24.60 -26.95 10.64
CA LYS A 4 -24.95 -25.88 11.59
C LYS A 4 -23.78 -24.89 11.76
N LEU A 5 -22.55 -25.40 11.83
CA LEU A 5 -21.37 -24.56 11.97
C LEU A 5 -21.15 -23.66 10.75
N TYR A 6 -21.39 -24.19 9.55
CA TYR A 6 -21.37 -23.41 8.32
C TYR A 6 -22.39 -22.26 8.35
N HIS A 7 -23.65 -22.53 8.73
CA HIS A 7 -24.69 -21.51 8.83
C HIS A 7 -24.37 -20.45 9.92
N TYR A 8 -23.81 -20.86 11.06
CA TYR A 8 -23.36 -19.92 12.08
C TYR A 8 -22.22 -19.02 11.57
N ALA A 9 -21.24 -19.59 10.87
CA ALA A 9 -20.14 -18.84 10.29
C ALA A 9 -20.64 -17.83 9.25
N LEU A 10 -21.56 -18.22 8.37
CA LEU A 10 -22.21 -17.32 7.42
C LEU A 10 -22.99 -16.20 8.13
N CYS A 11 -23.79 -16.53 9.15
CA CYS A 11 -24.58 -15.54 9.88
C CYS A 11 -23.69 -14.47 10.55
N VAL A 12 -22.65 -14.91 11.26
CA VAL A 12 -21.71 -13.99 11.93
C VAL A 12 -20.98 -13.12 10.91
N SER A 13 -20.42 -13.72 9.85
CA SER A 13 -19.70 -12.97 8.82
C SER A 13 -20.60 -12.01 8.05
N LEU A 14 -21.82 -12.43 7.69
CA LEU A 14 -22.82 -11.59 7.04
C LEU A 14 -23.17 -10.37 7.91
N THR A 15 -23.43 -10.57 9.19
CA THR A 15 -23.77 -9.49 10.13
C THR A 15 -22.62 -8.49 10.23
N LEU A 16 -21.38 -8.98 10.38
CA LEU A 16 -20.20 -8.12 10.47
C LEU A 16 -19.95 -7.34 9.16
N MET A 17 -20.05 -8.01 8.01
CA MET A 17 -19.87 -7.34 6.73
C MET A 17 -20.92 -6.27 6.47
N LEU A 18 -22.20 -6.52 6.79
CA LEU A 18 -23.27 -5.52 6.69
C LEU A 18 -23.03 -4.35 7.64
N PHE A 19 -22.65 -4.63 8.89
CA PHE A 19 -22.32 -3.59 9.86
C PHE A 19 -21.16 -2.71 9.38
N PHE A 20 -20.05 -3.31 8.96
CA PHE A 20 -18.91 -2.55 8.47
C PHE A 20 -19.19 -1.83 7.15
N SER A 21 -19.94 -2.44 6.23
CA SER A 21 -20.42 -1.78 5.00
C SER A 21 -21.21 -0.52 5.32
N TYR A 22 -22.18 -0.63 6.21
CA TYR A 22 -22.97 0.53 6.68
C TYR A 22 -22.06 1.61 7.29
N ARG A 23 -21.13 1.23 8.18
CA ARG A 23 -20.18 2.16 8.80
C ARG A 23 -19.27 2.83 7.78
N PHE A 24 -18.81 2.11 6.76
CA PHE A 24 -17.98 2.65 5.69
C PHE A 24 -18.73 3.61 4.77
N ILE A 25 -19.99 3.33 4.44
CA ILE A 25 -20.77 4.15 3.51
C ILE A 25 -21.33 5.39 4.23
N PHE A 26 -21.94 5.21 5.39
CA PHE A 26 -22.73 6.25 6.07
C PHE A 26 -22.04 6.89 7.28
N GLY A 27 -20.87 6.41 7.69
CA GLY A 27 -20.16 7.00 8.82
C GLY A 27 -19.73 8.44 8.53
N ARG A 28 -19.84 9.32 9.51
CA ARG A 28 -19.50 10.75 9.38
C ARG A 28 -18.02 10.95 9.07
N LEU A 29 -17.73 11.90 8.19
CA LEU A 29 -16.41 12.36 7.81
C LEU A 29 -16.38 13.88 7.80
N PRO A 30 -15.19 14.50 7.98
CA PRO A 30 -15.04 15.93 7.77
C PRO A 30 -15.44 16.31 6.33
N ASP A 31 -16.14 17.45 6.19
CA ASP A 31 -16.58 17.96 4.89
C ASP A 31 -15.55 18.92 4.32
N SER A 32 -14.42 18.34 3.85
CA SER A 32 -13.33 19.06 3.19
C SER A 32 -12.89 18.30 1.94
N GLU A 33 -12.47 19.04 0.93
CA GLU A 33 -11.93 18.46 -0.32
C GLU A 33 -10.68 17.59 -0.07
N LEU A 34 -9.90 17.90 0.96
CA LEU A 34 -8.76 17.10 1.40
C LEU A 34 -9.15 15.64 1.66
N TYR A 35 -10.32 15.40 2.26
CA TYR A 35 -10.83 14.07 2.59
C TYR A 35 -11.54 13.36 1.43
N ARG A 36 -11.66 13.99 0.25
CA ARG A 36 -12.36 13.42 -0.91
C ARG A 36 -11.80 12.05 -1.34
N PRO A 37 -10.47 11.84 -1.50
CA PRO A 37 -9.93 10.53 -1.86
C PRO A 37 -10.17 9.47 -0.78
N TYR A 38 -10.05 9.85 0.48
CA TYR A 38 -10.37 8.96 1.60
C TYR A 38 -11.85 8.57 1.62
N ARG A 39 -12.76 9.52 1.40
CA ARG A 39 -14.22 9.29 1.31
C ARG A 39 -14.55 8.33 0.17
N GLN A 40 -13.97 8.53 -1.00
CA GLN A 40 -14.15 7.65 -2.16
C GLN A 40 -13.59 6.24 -1.90
N SER A 41 -12.39 6.13 -1.36
CA SER A 41 -11.78 4.86 -0.97
C SER A 41 -12.65 4.10 0.02
N ARG A 42 -13.10 4.77 1.06
CA ARG A 42 -13.98 4.21 2.09
C ARG A 42 -15.33 3.75 1.52
N SER A 43 -15.94 4.53 0.62
CA SER A 43 -17.20 4.15 -0.03
C SER A 43 -17.03 2.91 -0.90
N LEU A 44 -15.93 2.81 -1.67
CA LEU A 44 -15.63 1.61 -2.46
C LEU A 44 -15.43 0.37 -1.57
N MET A 45 -14.78 0.54 -0.43
CA MET A 45 -14.61 -0.53 0.56
C MET A 45 -15.96 -1.00 1.11
N GLY A 46 -16.85 -0.04 1.43
CA GLY A 46 -18.22 -0.33 1.88
C GLY A 46 -19.04 -1.07 0.82
N VAL A 47 -18.93 -0.66 -0.45
CA VAL A 47 -19.61 -1.34 -1.57
C VAL A 47 -19.08 -2.76 -1.78
N ALA A 48 -17.76 -2.97 -1.64
CA ALA A 48 -17.18 -4.31 -1.73
C ALA A 48 -17.69 -5.25 -0.63
N LEU A 49 -17.81 -4.76 0.61
CA LEU A 49 -18.38 -5.54 1.70
C LEU A 49 -19.88 -5.79 1.52
N LEU A 50 -20.63 -4.84 0.95
CA LEU A 50 -22.04 -5.01 0.66
C LEU A 50 -22.27 -6.07 -0.41
N GLU A 51 -21.45 -6.08 -1.46
CA GLU A 51 -21.48 -7.06 -2.54
C GLU A 51 -21.17 -8.47 -2.02
N LEU A 52 -20.12 -8.63 -1.19
CA LEU A 52 -19.82 -9.88 -0.52
C LEU A 52 -20.95 -10.31 0.43
N SER A 53 -21.60 -9.38 1.13
CA SER A 53 -22.75 -9.64 1.98
C SER A 53 -23.93 -10.19 1.18
N ALA A 54 -24.19 -9.65 -0.01
CA ALA A 54 -25.23 -10.13 -0.90
C ALA A 54 -24.96 -11.59 -1.35
N ASN A 55 -23.70 -11.91 -1.67
CA ASN A 55 -23.30 -13.28 -1.97
C ASN A 55 -23.55 -14.22 -0.78
N TYR A 56 -23.13 -13.84 0.44
CA TYR A 56 -23.36 -14.63 1.66
C TYR A 56 -24.85 -14.79 1.99
N MET A 57 -25.65 -13.77 1.70
CA MET A 57 -27.12 -13.84 1.86
C MET A 57 -27.73 -14.91 0.95
N VAL A 58 -27.29 -14.98 -0.32
CA VAL A 58 -27.72 -16.04 -1.24
C VAL A 58 -27.30 -17.41 -0.69
N HIS A 59 -26.06 -17.56 -0.22
CA HIS A 59 -25.60 -18.82 0.39
C HIS A 59 -26.39 -19.21 1.64
N PHE A 60 -26.85 -18.24 2.42
CA PHE A 60 -27.59 -18.48 3.65
C PHE A 60 -29.05 -18.87 3.40
N PHE A 61 -29.75 -18.19 2.48
CA PHE A 61 -31.19 -18.41 2.25
C PHE A 61 -31.49 -19.38 1.15
N VAL A 62 -30.70 -19.42 0.06
CA VAL A 62 -30.95 -20.24 -1.12
C VAL A 62 -30.14 -21.55 -1.07
N THR A 63 -29.09 -21.60 -0.27
CA THR A 63 -28.20 -22.79 -0.10
C THR A 63 -27.72 -23.43 -1.41
N PRO A 64 -27.26 -22.66 -2.43
CA PRO A 64 -26.97 -23.18 -3.76
C PRO A 64 -25.89 -24.25 -3.77
N ARG A 65 -25.05 -24.33 -2.74
CA ARG A 65 -24.07 -25.43 -2.61
C ARG A 65 -24.68 -26.78 -2.33
N ALA A 66 -25.84 -26.84 -1.67
CA ALA A 66 -26.53 -28.05 -1.40
C ALA A 66 -27.20 -28.62 -2.66
N ASP A 67 -27.77 -27.74 -3.50
CA ASP A 67 -28.49 -28.12 -4.70
C ASP A 67 -27.56 -28.36 -5.90
N CYS A 68 -26.64 -27.44 -6.16
CA CYS A 68 -25.67 -27.52 -7.25
C CYS A 68 -24.36 -26.80 -6.88
N PRO A 69 -23.35 -27.50 -6.35
CA PRO A 69 -22.09 -26.90 -5.94
C PRO A 69 -21.40 -26.09 -7.06
N THR A 70 -21.54 -26.52 -8.31
CA THR A 70 -20.94 -25.83 -9.45
C THR A 70 -21.55 -24.44 -9.67
N ILE A 71 -22.86 -24.27 -9.54
CA ILE A 71 -23.51 -22.94 -9.63
C ILE A 71 -23.01 -22.04 -8.52
N ALA A 72 -22.88 -22.56 -7.31
CA ALA A 72 -22.32 -21.80 -6.20
C ALA A 72 -20.87 -21.35 -6.47
N ILE A 73 -20.04 -22.21 -7.06
CA ILE A 73 -18.66 -21.85 -7.45
C ILE A 73 -18.66 -20.74 -8.52
N LEU A 74 -19.46 -20.87 -9.57
CA LEU A 74 -19.55 -19.87 -10.64
C LEU A 74 -20.04 -18.52 -10.12
N MET A 75 -21.06 -18.52 -9.25
CA MET A 75 -21.56 -17.32 -8.59
C MET A 75 -20.46 -16.67 -7.74
N ASN A 76 -19.72 -17.45 -6.96
CA ASN A 76 -18.62 -16.97 -6.15
C ASN A 76 -17.52 -16.31 -7.01
N LEU A 77 -17.13 -16.95 -8.12
CA LEU A 77 -16.11 -16.40 -9.01
C LEU A 77 -16.53 -15.05 -9.62
N CYS A 78 -17.81 -14.91 -10.00
CA CYS A 78 -18.35 -13.65 -10.49
C CYS A 78 -18.33 -12.56 -9.42
N THR A 79 -18.75 -12.87 -8.19
CA THR A 79 -18.68 -11.96 -7.04
C THR A 79 -17.24 -11.56 -6.73
N TYR A 80 -16.35 -12.53 -6.59
CA TYR A 80 -14.95 -12.27 -6.23
C TYR A 80 -14.20 -11.42 -7.27
N TRP A 81 -14.56 -11.51 -8.55
CA TRP A 81 -13.99 -10.63 -9.58
C TRP A 81 -14.24 -9.16 -9.27
N LEU A 82 -15.49 -8.81 -8.94
CA LEU A 82 -15.86 -7.44 -8.61
C LEU A 82 -15.24 -7.00 -7.27
N SER A 83 -15.29 -7.86 -6.26
CA SER A 83 -14.69 -7.58 -4.94
C SER A 83 -13.20 -7.25 -5.03
N VAL A 84 -12.41 -8.05 -5.77
CA VAL A 84 -10.97 -7.82 -5.97
C VAL A 84 -10.72 -6.45 -6.59
N TRP A 85 -11.53 -6.05 -7.57
CA TRP A 85 -11.43 -4.73 -8.17
C TRP A 85 -11.78 -3.60 -7.20
N LEU A 86 -12.88 -3.73 -6.47
CA LEU A 86 -13.33 -2.70 -5.53
C LEU A 86 -12.31 -2.51 -4.39
N PHE A 87 -11.84 -3.59 -3.77
CA PHE A 87 -10.79 -3.55 -2.74
C PHE A 87 -9.48 -2.94 -3.28
N GLY A 88 -9.03 -3.40 -4.44
CA GLY A 88 -7.83 -2.87 -5.09
C GLY A 88 -7.95 -1.38 -5.41
N SER A 89 -9.09 -0.94 -5.95
CA SER A 89 -9.35 0.47 -6.26
C SER A 89 -9.42 1.34 -5.02
N ALA A 90 -10.00 0.85 -3.92
CA ALA A 90 -10.04 1.57 -2.66
C ALA A 90 -8.63 1.84 -2.12
N MET A 91 -7.73 0.86 -2.17
CA MET A 91 -6.32 1.06 -1.79
C MET A 91 -5.57 1.99 -2.75
N MET A 92 -5.79 1.84 -4.05
CA MET A 92 -5.13 2.69 -5.03
C MET A 92 -5.52 4.17 -4.89
N LEU A 93 -6.76 4.49 -4.51
CA LEU A 93 -7.18 5.87 -4.25
C LEU A 93 -6.39 6.56 -3.12
N LEU A 94 -5.89 5.78 -2.15
CA LEU A 94 -5.08 6.31 -1.06
C LEU A 94 -3.58 6.42 -1.42
N LEU A 95 -3.10 5.65 -2.41
CA LEU A 95 -1.69 5.60 -2.80
C LEU A 95 -1.40 6.41 -4.07
N ASP A 96 -2.30 6.34 -5.04
CA ASP A 96 -2.15 6.91 -6.38
C ASP A 96 -3.54 7.31 -6.90
N ARG A 97 -3.92 8.58 -6.66
CA ARG A 97 -5.25 9.10 -6.98
C ARG A 97 -5.56 9.07 -8.48
N GLU A 98 -4.58 9.29 -9.33
CA GLU A 98 -4.74 9.36 -10.77
C GLU A 98 -4.99 7.99 -11.42
N TRP A 99 -4.55 6.93 -10.74
CA TRP A 99 -4.75 5.58 -11.25
C TRP A 99 -6.23 5.20 -11.33
N VAL A 100 -7.09 5.69 -10.42
CA VAL A 100 -8.52 5.39 -10.41
C VAL A 100 -9.28 6.41 -11.27
N SER A 101 -9.05 6.38 -12.58
CA SER A 101 -9.80 7.23 -13.51
C SER A 101 -11.16 6.62 -13.87
N ARG A 102 -12.14 7.48 -14.21
CA ARG A 102 -13.49 7.04 -14.65
C ARG A 102 -13.41 6.02 -15.81
N ARG A 103 -12.50 6.25 -16.78
CA ARG A 103 -12.33 5.34 -17.93
C ARG A 103 -11.83 3.95 -17.50
N ARG A 104 -10.89 3.88 -16.57
CA ARG A 104 -10.40 2.60 -16.03
C ARG A 104 -11.47 1.91 -15.23
N PHE A 105 -12.18 2.62 -14.36
CA PHE A 105 -13.26 2.07 -13.56
C PHE A 105 -14.34 1.44 -14.44
N VAL A 106 -14.85 2.16 -15.43
CA VAL A 106 -15.85 1.65 -16.39
C VAL A 106 -15.32 0.42 -17.13
N ARG A 107 -14.08 0.42 -17.59
CA ARG A 107 -13.48 -0.72 -18.29
C ARG A 107 -13.49 -2.00 -17.44
N HIS A 108 -13.20 -1.91 -16.16
CA HIS A 108 -13.21 -3.06 -15.26
C HIS A 108 -14.63 -3.53 -14.94
N ILE A 109 -15.59 -2.61 -14.81
CA ILE A 109 -17.01 -2.97 -14.68
C ILE A 109 -17.52 -3.68 -15.94
N VAL A 110 -17.19 -3.16 -17.13
CA VAL A 110 -17.52 -3.83 -18.41
C VAL A 110 -16.86 -5.21 -18.47
N GLY A 111 -15.60 -5.34 -18.06
CA GLY A 111 -14.91 -6.64 -17.98
C GLY A 111 -15.59 -7.62 -17.05
N TRP A 112 -16.04 -7.14 -15.88
CA TRP A 112 -16.81 -7.95 -14.93
C TRP A 112 -18.15 -8.40 -15.52
N VAL A 113 -18.93 -7.49 -16.12
CA VAL A 113 -20.19 -7.85 -16.78
C VAL A 113 -19.96 -8.84 -17.90
N ALA A 114 -18.93 -8.65 -18.73
CA ALA A 114 -18.57 -9.59 -19.77
C ALA A 114 -18.21 -10.98 -19.20
N TYR A 115 -17.45 -11.04 -18.10
CA TYR A 115 -17.11 -12.29 -17.43
C TYR A 115 -18.36 -13.02 -16.92
N CYS A 116 -19.32 -12.29 -16.31
CA CYS A 116 -20.58 -12.86 -15.85
C CYS A 116 -21.45 -13.36 -17.03
N LEU A 117 -21.56 -12.59 -18.10
CA LEU A 117 -22.31 -12.98 -19.28
C LEU A 117 -21.69 -14.19 -19.99
N ILE A 118 -20.38 -14.22 -20.15
CA ILE A 118 -19.66 -15.38 -20.72
C ILE A 118 -19.89 -16.61 -19.83
N THR A 119 -19.80 -16.48 -18.51
CA THR A 119 -20.07 -17.57 -17.57
C THR A 119 -21.48 -18.13 -17.78
N LEU A 120 -22.48 -17.25 -17.86
CA LEU A 120 -23.88 -17.62 -18.05
C LEU A 120 -24.10 -18.31 -19.41
N VAL A 121 -23.59 -17.72 -20.49
CA VAL A 121 -23.73 -18.28 -21.84
C VAL A 121 -23.05 -19.66 -21.94
N LEU A 122 -21.83 -19.78 -21.44
CA LEU A 122 -21.11 -21.06 -21.45
C LEU A 122 -21.80 -22.14 -20.60
N TRP A 123 -22.43 -21.74 -19.49
CA TRP A 123 -23.21 -22.68 -18.67
C TRP A 123 -24.33 -23.33 -19.45
N PHE A 124 -25.05 -22.61 -20.32
CA PHE A 124 -26.16 -23.12 -21.10
C PHE A 124 -25.73 -23.76 -22.43
N LEU A 125 -24.63 -23.33 -23.05
CA LEU A 125 -24.19 -23.83 -24.35
C LEU A 125 -23.36 -25.13 -24.25
N LEU A 126 -22.63 -25.33 -23.16
CA LEU A 126 -21.74 -26.48 -23.01
C LEU A 126 -22.50 -27.75 -22.59
N PRO A 127 -22.05 -28.94 -23.01
CA PRO A 127 -22.57 -30.21 -22.50
C PRO A 127 -22.44 -30.26 -20.98
N SER A 128 -23.44 -30.87 -20.30
CA SER A 128 -23.53 -30.91 -18.83
C SER A 128 -22.24 -31.43 -18.15
N ARG A 129 -21.57 -32.41 -18.75
CA ARG A 129 -20.28 -32.89 -18.21
C ARG A 129 -19.21 -31.83 -18.19
N VAL A 130 -19.11 -31.02 -19.25
CA VAL A 130 -18.09 -29.95 -19.38
C VAL A 130 -18.43 -28.75 -18.49
N SER A 131 -19.71 -28.34 -18.47
CA SER A 131 -20.18 -27.25 -17.63
C SER A 131 -20.05 -27.55 -16.13
N LEU A 132 -20.20 -28.80 -15.71
CA LEU A 132 -20.07 -29.20 -14.31
C LEU A 132 -18.60 -29.38 -13.84
N THR A 133 -17.68 -29.71 -14.73
CA THR A 133 -16.29 -30.06 -14.34
C THR A 133 -15.24 -29.08 -14.84
N ALA A 134 -15.16 -28.86 -16.16
CA ALA A 134 -14.09 -28.04 -16.76
C ALA A 134 -14.35 -26.53 -16.68
N LEU A 135 -15.60 -26.09 -16.86
CA LEU A 135 -15.96 -24.69 -16.88
C LEU A 135 -15.55 -23.94 -15.59
N PRO A 136 -15.91 -24.41 -14.36
CA PRO A 136 -15.51 -23.71 -13.14
C PRO A 136 -13.99 -23.63 -12.97
N ILE A 137 -13.24 -24.66 -13.40
CA ILE A 137 -11.78 -24.68 -13.32
C ILE A 137 -11.17 -23.63 -14.26
N VAL A 138 -11.63 -23.58 -15.52
CA VAL A 138 -11.13 -22.61 -16.51
C VAL A 138 -11.44 -21.18 -16.05
N LEU A 139 -12.66 -20.91 -15.58
CA LEU A 139 -13.04 -19.60 -15.09
C LEU A 139 -12.29 -19.21 -13.82
N ALA A 140 -11.98 -20.16 -12.93
CA ALA A 140 -11.15 -19.91 -11.74
C ALA A 140 -9.71 -19.56 -12.14
N ILE A 141 -9.13 -20.17 -13.17
CA ILE A 141 -7.80 -19.83 -13.68
C ILE A 141 -7.81 -18.40 -14.24
N VAL A 142 -8.82 -18.04 -15.03
CA VAL A 142 -8.98 -16.68 -15.58
C VAL A 142 -9.13 -15.65 -14.45
N PHE A 143 -9.98 -15.96 -13.46
CA PHE A 143 -10.13 -15.12 -12.26
C PHE A 143 -8.81 -14.97 -11.50
N MET A 144 -8.09 -16.07 -11.28
CA MET A 144 -6.82 -16.07 -10.56
C MET A 144 -5.78 -15.18 -11.26
N ALA A 145 -5.65 -15.30 -12.58
CA ALA A 145 -4.75 -14.45 -13.37
C ALA A 145 -5.11 -12.95 -13.21
N TYR A 146 -6.42 -12.64 -13.22
CA TYR A 146 -6.90 -11.29 -12.98
C TYR A 146 -6.61 -10.80 -11.55
N ALA A 147 -6.90 -11.60 -10.53
CA ALA A 147 -6.67 -11.26 -9.13
C ALA A 147 -5.19 -11.02 -8.84
N VAL A 148 -4.30 -11.87 -9.34
CA VAL A 148 -2.84 -11.72 -9.23
C VAL A 148 -2.36 -10.43 -9.91
N ARG A 149 -2.91 -10.10 -11.10
CA ARG A 149 -2.57 -8.86 -11.79
C ARG A 149 -2.95 -7.61 -10.99
N VAL A 150 -4.16 -7.58 -10.41
CA VAL A 150 -4.61 -6.47 -9.56
C VAL A 150 -3.76 -6.38 -8.30
N ALA A 151 -3.56 -7.51 -7.61
CA ALA A 151 -2.76 -7.58 -6.39
C ALA A 151 -1.31 -7.13 -6.63
N ARG A 152 -0.67 -7.60 -7.72
CA ARG A 152 0.67 -7.17 -8.12
C ARG A 152 0.74 -5.65 -8.34
N LYS A 153 -0.27 -5.06 -8.99
CA LYS A 153 -0.31 -3.60 -9.22
C LYS A 153 -0.38 -2.84 -7.89
N VAL A 154 -1.27 -3.22 -6.98
CA VAL A 154 -1.40 -2.59 -5.65
C VAL A 154 -0.08 -2.72 -4.88
N PHE A 155 0.51 -3.91 -4.86
CA PHE A 155 1.76 -4.17 -4.16
C PHE A 155 2.94 -3.35 -4.71
N LEU A 156 3.10 -3.28 -6.03
CA LEU A 156 4.16 -2.49 -6.64
C LEU A 156 3.98 -0.99 -6.40
N THR A 157 2.73 -0.48 -6.48
CA THR A 157 2.44 0.92 -6.17
C THR A 157 2.75 1.21 -4.70
N PHE A 158 2.30 0.36 -3.78
CA PHE A 158 2.62 0.49 -2.36
C PHE A 158 4.13 0.55 -2.11
N ARG A 159 4.90 -0.38 -2.69
CA ARG A 159 6.36 -0.37 -2.56
C ARG A 159 7.01 0.89 -3.14
N ARG A 160 6.52 1.37 -4.29
CA ARG A 160 7.01 2.63 -4.89
C ARG A 160 6.73 3.81 -3.98
N THR A 161 5.53 3.90 -3.40
CA THR A 161 5.16 4.97 -2.47
C THR A 161 6.03 4.95 -1.21
N ILE A 162 6.28 3.77 -0.61
CA ILE A 162 7.19 3.65 0.54
C ILE A 162 8.59 4.16 0.18
N ARG A 163 9.18 3.69 -0.92
CA ARG A 163 10.51 4.14 -1.36
C ARG A 163 10.56 5.65 -1.58
N ARG A 164 9.53 6.21 -2.23
CA ARG A 164 9.42 7.65 -2.46
C ARG A 164 9.42 8.43 -1.15
N LEU A 165 8.68 7.98 -0.15
CA LEU A 165 8.65 8.61 1.17
C LEU A 165 10.00 8.50 1.89
N ASP A 166 10.67 7.36 1.80
CA ASP A 166 12.00 7.13 2.38
C ASP A 166 13.09 7.94 1.65
N ASP A 167 12.90 8.23 0.35
CA ASP A 167 13.78 9.12 -0.42
C ASP A 167 13.52 10.61 -0.16
N TYR A 168 12.33 10.96 0.33
CA TYR A 168 11.96 12.37 0.52
C TYR A 168 12.09 12.83 1.97
N TYR A 169 11.72 12.02 2.96
CA TYR A 169 11.73 12.38 4.38
C TYR A 169 12.79 11.62 5.16
N SER A 170 13.45 12.33 6.10
CA SER A 170 14.40 11.71 7.05
C SER A 170 13.70 10.94 8.15
N ASP A 171 12.48 11.31 8.50
CA ASP A 171 11.68 10.65 9.53
C ASP A 171 10.79 9.55 8.92
N ASP A 172 10.16 8.73 9.78
CA ASP A 172 9.33 7.60 9.33
C ASP A 172 7.99 8.05 8.71
N GLY A 173 8.06 8.77 7.57
CA GLY A 173 6.87 9.13 6.78
C GLY A 173 6.08 7.93 6.30
N ALA A 174 6.77 6.80 6.07
CA ALA A 174 6.13 5.54 5.70
C ALA A 174 5.27 4.93 6.82
N ALA A 175 5.46 5.33 8.09
CA ALA A 175 4.65 4.83 9.21
C ALA A 175 3.16 5.10 9.02
N TYR A 176 2.80 6.22 8.39
CA TYR A 176 1.41 6.60 8.13
C TYR A 176 0.68 5.66 7.16
N ILE A 177 1.41 5.01 6.25
CA ILE A 177 0.82 4.09 5.26
C ILE A 177 1.20 2.63 5.48
N ARG A 178 2.06 2.33 6.49
CA ARG A 178 2.57 0.97 6.73
C ARG A 178 1.47 -0.06 7.04
N TRP A 179 0.36 0.34 7.65
CA TRP A 179 -0.79 -0.52 7.87
C TRP A 179 -1.34 -1.12 6.57
N MET A 180 -1.18 -0.41 5.45
CA MET A 180 -1.59 -0.91 4.14
C MET A 180 -0.78 -2.13 3.68
N SER A 181 0.41 -2.38 4.26
CA SER A 181 1.19 -3.59 3.94
C SER A 181 0.45 -4.85 4.38
N VAL A 182 -0.08 -4.84 5.60
CA VAL A 182 -0.87 -5.97 6.15
C VAL A 182 -2.09 -6.20 5.27
N PHE A 183 -2.80 -5.13 4.93
CA PHE A 183 -3.93 -5.21 4.00
C PHE A 183 -3.53 -5.78 2.64
N THR A 184 -2.41 -5.35 2.08
CA THR A 184 -1.93 -5.83 0.76
C THR A 184 -1.64 -7.32 0.79
N TYR A 185 -0.96 -7.84 1.83
CA TYR A 185 -0.71 -9.27 1.97
C TYR A 185 -2.00 -10.07 2.16
N TRP A 186 -2.93 -9.55 2.95
CA TRP A 186 -4.23 -10.19 3.17
C TRP A 186 -5.10 -10.15 1.92
N ALA A 187 -5.08 -9.04 1.17
CA ALA A 187 -5.79 -8.93 -0.11
C ALA A 187 -5.25 -9.91 -1.15
N VAL A 188 -3.93 -10.15 -1.19
CA VAL A 188 -3.32 -11.18 -2.04
C VAL A 188 -3.77 -12.57 -1.58
N PHE A 189 -3.68 -12.86 -0.28
CA PHE A 189 -4.04 -14.17 0.27
C PHE A 189 -5.53 -14.48 0.08
N PHE A 190 -6.42 -13.57 0.47
CA PHE A 190 -7.86 -13.77 0.31
C PHE A 190 -8.31 -13.59 -1.14
N GLY A 191 -7.80 -12.59 -1.87
CA GLY A 191 -8.18 -12.35 -3.25
C GLY A 191 -7.80 -13.49 -4.18
N ALA A 192 -6.55 -13.94 -4.17
CA ALA A 192 -6.12 -15.10 -4.96
C ALA A 192 -6.63 -16.42 -4.34
N GLY A 193 -6.62 -16.52 -3.00
CA GLY A 193 -7.11 -17.71 -2.29
C GLY A 193 -8.57 -18.04 -2.57
N GLN A 194 -9.44 -17.05 -2.71
CA GLN A 194 -10.86 -17.25 -3.03
C GLN A 194 -11.08 -18.12 -4.27
N GLY A 195 -10.22 -17.96 -5.31
CA GLY A 195 -10.30 -18.78 -6.51
C GLY A 195 -10.04 -20.28 -6.25
N VAL A 196 -9.18 -20.59 -5.29
CA VAL A 196 -8.85 -21.97 -4.89
C VAL A 196 -9.84 -22.49 -3.85
N PHE A 197 -10.09 -21.70 -2.81
CA PHE A 197 -10.93 -22.11 -1.67
C PHE A 197 -12.41 -22.23 -2.02
N THR A 198 -12.87 -21.68 -3.16
CA THR A 198 -14.25 -21.94 -3.64
C THR A 198 -14.49 -23.41 -3.98
N PHE A 199 -13.42 -24.19 -4.25
CA PHE A 199 -13.48 -25.64 -4.51
C PHE A 199 -13.35 -26.52 -3.26
N VAL A 200 -13.13 -25.90 -2.10
CA VAL A 200 -13.01 -26.65 -0.83
C VAL A 200 -14.32 -27.36 -0.51
N PRO A 201 -14.28 -28.63 -0.08
CA PRO A 201 -15.46 -29.36 0.34
C PRO A 201 -16.23 -28.63 1.44
N ASP A 202 -17.57 -28.72 1.42
CA ASP A 202 -18.47 -27.95 2.28
C ASP A 202 -18.15 -28.08 3.77
N ARG A 203 -17.67 -29.25 4.19
CA ARG A 203 -17.25 -29.51 5.57
C ARG A 203 -16.13 -28.63 6.09
N TYR A 204 -15.35 -27.95 5.21
CA TYR A 204 -14.24 -27.09 5.58
C TYR A 204 -14.47 -25.60 5.25
N VAL A 205 -15.50 -25.26 4.48
CA VAL A 205 -15.76 -23.89 4.03
C VAL A 205 -15.95 -22.93 5.19
N TYR A 206 -16.54 -23.38 6.30
CA TYR A 206 -16.70 -22.54 7.50
C TYR A 206 -15.37 -22.06 8.07
N VAL A 207 -14.30 -22.84 7.95
CA VAL A 207 -12.96 -22.42 8.41
C VAL A 207 -12.48 -21.24 7.60
N TRP A 208 -12.69 -21.27 6.28
CA TRP A 208 -12.35 -20.15 5.40
C TRP A 208 -13.17 -18.90 5.73
N ILE A 209 -14.49 -19.05 5.95
CA ILE A 209 -15.37 -17.94 6.31
C ILE A 209 -14.93 -17.31 7.63
N ILE A 210 -14.67 -18.12 8.66
CA ILE A 210 -14.24 -17.62 9.97
C ILE A 210 -12.86 -16.96 9.87
N SER A 211 -11.94 -17.46 9.07
CA SER A 211 -10.60 -16.89 8.90
C SER A 211 -10.62 -15.49 8.31
N ALA A 212 -11.68 -15.08 7.59
CA ALA A 212 -11.85 -13.75 7.04
C ALA A 212 -12.36 -12.72 8.08
N ILE A 213 -12.94 -13.14 9.20
CA ILE A 213 -13.49 -12.22 10.22
C ILE A 213 -12.43 -11.28 10.80
N PRO A 214 -11.25 -11.76 11.24
CA PRO A 214 -10.18 -10.87 11.71
C PRO A 214 -9.75 -9.85 10.67
N PHE A 215 -9.81 -10.19 9.38
CA PHE A 215 -9.52 -9.25 8.31
C PHE A 215 -10.53 -8.11 8.24
N TYR A 216 -11.83 -8.37 8.35
CA TYR A 216 -12.84 -7.31 8.31
C TYR A 216 -12.72 -6.36 9.52
N ILE A 217 -12.43 -6.90 10.69
CA ILE A 217 -12.18 -6.12 11.92
C ILE A 217 -10.94 -5.25 11.73
N TYR A 218 -9.82 -5.85 11.33
CA TYR A 218 -8.56 -5.14 11.09
C TYR A 218 -8.73 -4.03 10.05
N LEU A 219 -9.45 -4.31 8.97
CA LEU A 219 -9.73 -3.36 7.90
C LEU A 219 -10.46 -2.13 8.45
N TYR A 220 -11.53 -2.34 9.21
CA TYR A 220 -12.32 -1.26 9.78
C TYR A 220 -11.52 -0.41 10.78
N GLU A 221 -10.81 -1.07 11.70
CA GLU A 221 -9.95 -0.40 12.69
C GLU A 221 -8.83 0.39 12.00
N SER A 222 -8.18 -0.19 11.00
CA SER A 222 -7.11 0.47 10.26
C SER A 222 -7.59 1.72 9.51
N TYR A 223 -8.74 1.67 8.87
CA TYR A 223 -9.33 2.84 8.23
C TYR A 223 -9.74 3.91 9.24
N SER A 224 -10.31 3.51 10.37
CA SER A 224 -10.73 4.43 11.44
C SER A 224 -9.52 5.14 12.06
N ASN A 225 -8.44 4.41 12.34
CA ASN A 225 -7.20 4.98 12.85
C ASN A 225 -6.50 5.86 11.80
N TYR A 226 -6.53 5.47 10.53
CA TYR A 226 -5.93 6.26 9.46
C TYR A 226 -6.65 7.59 9.26
N LEU A 227 -7.96 7.67 9.51
CA LEU A 227 -8.70 8.92 9.47
C LEU A 227 -8.10 9.97 10.41
N LEU A 228 -7.67 9.58 11.61
CA LEU A 228 -7.06 10.48 12.59
C LEU A 228 -5.71 11.06 12.12
N LEU A 229 -5.03 10.34 11.25
CA LEU A 229 -3.71 10.70 10.74
C LEU A 229 -3.77 11.17 9.28
N TYR A 230 -4.95 11.14 8.66
CA TYR A 230 -5.11 11.33 7.21
C TYR A 230 -4.62 12.68 6.73
N GLU A 231 -4.87 13.75 7.47
CA GLU A 231 -4.45 15.09 7.12
C GLU A 231 -2.91 15.17 6.99
N LYS A 232 -2.19 14.62 7.97
CA LYS A 232 -0.72 14.54 7.92
C LYS A 232 -0.23 13.62 6.81
N ALA A 233 -0.87 12.47 6.66
CA ALA A 233 -0.49 11.51 5.62
C ALA A 233 -0.73 12.07 4.21
N ALA A 234 -1.84 12.78 3.99
CA ALA A 234 -2.14 13.42 2.72
C ALA A 234 -1.15 14.53 2.39
N ASP A 235 -0.83 15.41 3.34
CA ASP A 235 0.16 16.47 3.18
C ASP A 235 1.55 15.91 2.82
N ILE A 236 1.96 14.83 3.49
CA ILE A 236 3.22 14.14 3.22
C ILE A 236 3.24 13.52 1.81
N LEU A 237 2.17 12.86 1.41
CA LEU A 237 2.06 12.24 0.09
C LEU A 237 1.99 13.30 -1.03
N ASP A 238 1.22 14.35 -0.85
CA ASP A 238 1.08 15.43 -1.83
C ASP A 238 2.42 16.16 -2.03
N LYS A 239 3.10 16.56 -0.97
CA LYS A 239 4.44 17.19 -1.07
C LYS A 239 5.47 16.29 -1.75
N SER A 240 5.43 14.99 -1.52
CA SER A 240 6.34 14.05 -2.20
C SER A 240 6.02 13.91 -3.68
N ASN A 241 4.74 13.96 -4.07
CA ASN A 241 4.31 13.89 -5.46
C ASN A 241 4.63 15.19 -6.23
N ASP A 242 4.34 16.35 -5.63
CA ASP A 242 4.64 17.66 -6.22
C ASP A 242 6.14 17.83 -6.47
N ALA A 243 6.96 17.33 -5.55
CA ALA A 243 8.40 17.36 -5.69
C ALA A 243 8.89 16.45 -6.83
N ASP A 244 8.28 15.27 -7.02
CA ASP A 244 8.61 14.40 -8.17
C ASP A 244 8.19 15.03 -9.50
N ALA A 245 7.00 15.64 -9.57
CA ALA A 245 6.54 16.34 -10.77
C ALA A 245 7.44 17.53 -11.15
N ALA A 246 7.85 18.33 -10.18
CA ALA A 246 8.77 19.45 -10.40
C ALA A 246 10.16 18.99 -10.92
N ASP A 247 10.65 17.84 -10.44
CA ASP A 247 11.91 17.25 -10.92
C ASP A 247 11.78 16.74 -12.36
N GLU A 248 10.66 16.10 -12.72
CA GLU A 248 10.39 15.64 -14.10
C GLU A 248 10.30 16.81 -15.08
N GLU A 249 9.64 17.91 -14.70
CA GLU A 249 9.58 19.13 -15.51
C GLU A 249 10.96 19.75 -15.71
N GLN A 250 11.80 19.82 -14.69
CA GLN A 250 13.16 20.35 -14.79
C GLN A 250 14.05 19.47 -15.67
N GLN A 251 13.94 18.16 -15.59
CA GLN A 251 14.68 17.23 -16.45
C GLN A 251 14.26 17.34 -17.93
N THR A 252 12.97 17.47 -18.19
CA THR A 252 12.43 17.65 -19.56
C THR A 252 12.89 18.97 -20.16
N ALA A 253 12.97 20.03 -19.36
CA ALA A 253 13.45 21.35 -19.79
C ALA A 253 14.96 21.34 -20.09
N GLN A 254 15.76 20.54 -19.39
CA GLN A 254 17.22 20.45 -19.59
C GLN A 254 17.64 19.47 -20.70
N ASN A 255 16.80 18.50 -21.09
CA ASN A 255 17.07 17.53 -22.14
C ASN A 255 15.85 17.28 -23.04
N PRO A 256 15.53 18.19 -23.96
CA PRO A 256 14.34 18.05 -24.83
C PRO A 256 14.40 16.88 -25.81
N SER A 257 15.57 16.26 -26.01
CA SER A 257 15.77 15.20 -27.01
C SER A 257 15.48 13.77 -26.54
N GLN A 258 15.19 13.55 -25.26
CA GLN A 258 14.93 12.21 -24.70
C GLN A 258 13.45 11.88 -24.48
N SER A 259 12.53 12.82 -24.75
CA SER A 259 11.11 12.67 -24.41
C SER A 259 10.27 11.83 -25.39
N VAL A 260 10.84 11.25 -26.45
CA VAL A 260 10.06 10.57 -27.52
C VAL A 260 10.20 9.03 -27.49
N ALA A 261 11.09 8.45 -26.69
CA ALA A 261 11.41 7.00 -26.79
C ALA A 261 10.82 6.08 -25.73
N ASP A 262 10.23 6.59 -24.62
CA ASP A 262 9.94 5.74 -23.45
C ASP A 262 8.45 5.48 -23.17
N ASN A 263 7.64 5.24 -24.19
CA ASN A 263 6.23 4.85 -24.00
C ASN A 263 5.93 3.35 -24.18
N VAL A 264 6.92 2.48 -24.18
CA VAL A 264 6.69 1.01 -24.15
C VAL A 264 7.90 0.33 -23.50
N THR A 265 7.80 0.01 -22.22
CA THR A 265 8.19 -1.29 -21.62
C THR A 265 8.21 -1.18 -20.09
N ASP A 266 7.46 -2.05 -19.45
CA ASP A 266 7.54 -2.40 -18.02
C ASP A 266 8.88 -3.12 -17.76
N GLU A 267 9.98 -2.40 -17.56
CA GLU A 267 11.19 -3.01 -17.01
C GLU A 267 11.96 -2.05 -16.10
N GLN A 268 12.04 -2.48 -14.84
CA GLN A 268 13.13 -2.30 -13.87
C GLN A 268 13.92 -0.98 -13.87
N ASN A 269 13.58 -0.09 -12.88
CA ASN A 269 14.53 0.71 -12.06
C ASN A 269 15.92 1.06 -12.66
N ALA A 270 16.04 1.55 -13.84
CA ALA A 270 17.17 2.35 -14.24
C ALA A 270 16.76 3.82 -14.17
N ARG A 271 16.96 4.46 -13.00
CA ARG A 271 16.99 5.93 -12.96
C ARG A 271 18.04 6.38 -13.99
N PRO A 272 17.75 7.37 -14.87
CA PRO A 272 18.76 7.89 -15.79
C PRO A 272 19.99 8.25 -14.97
N GLN A 273 21.17 7.78 -15.37
CA GLN A 273 22.42 8.24 -14.76
C GLN A 273 22.54 9.73 -15.10
N LEU A 274 22.18 10.58 -14.16
CA LEU A 274 22.40 12.03 -14.25
C LEU A 274 23.91 12.25 -14.32
N VAL A 275 24.39 12.59 -15.48
CA VAL A 275 25.80 12.93 -15.69
C VAL A 275 26.03 14.31 -15.11
N MET A 276 26.48 14.36 -13.86
CA MET A 276 26.94 15.61 -13.25
C MET A 276 28.32 15.96 -13.83
N SER A 277 28.53 17.25 -14.12
CA SER A 277 29.89 17.71 -14.44
C SER A 277 30.80 17.57 -13.21
N HIS A 278 32.10 17.43 -13.44
CA HIS A 278 33.08 17.29 -12.36
C HIS A 278 33.00 18.44 -11.35
N ASP A 279 32.80 19.67 -11.85
CA ASP A 279 32.70 20.89 -11.02
C ASP A 279 31.41 20.91 -10.18
N GLN A 280 30.29 20.46 -10.75
CA GLN A 280 29.01 20.32 -10.03
C GLN A 280 29.11 19.27 -8.90
N LYS A 281 29.76 18.15 -9.16
CA LYS A 281 29.98 17.12 -8.15
C LYS A 281 30.88 17.63 -7.02
N ALA A 282 31.97 18.30 -7.34
CA ALA A 282 32.89 18.87 -6.33
C ALA A 282 32.21 19.99 -5.50
N ALA A 283 31.33 20.80 -6.11
CA ALA A 283 30.55 21.81 -5.39
C ALA A 283 29.55 21.17 -4.43
N LEU A 284 28.83 20.11 -4.88
CA LEU A 284 27.89 19.36 -4.05
C LEU A 284 28.59 18.68 -2.86
N GLU A 285 29.74 18.05 -3.08
CA GLU A 285 30.54 17.41 -2.02
C GLU A 285 30.96 18.40 -0.94
N ARG A 286 31.41 19.61 -1.35
CA ARG A 286 31.74 20.69 -0.41
C ARG A 286 30.50 21.16 0.37
N GLY A 287 29.37 21.37 -0.31
CA GLY A 287 28.12 21.78 0.33
C GLY A 287 27.59 20.72 1.33
N ILE A 288 27.65 19.44 0.99
CA ILE A 288 27.30 18.36 1.90
C ILE A 288 28.21 18.32 3.12
N LYS A 289 29.54 18.44 2.92
CA LYS A 289 30.51 18.46 4.01
C LYS A 289 30.25 19.64 4.97
N GLU A 290 30.05 20.82 4.43
CA GLU A 290 29.77 22.01 5.23
C GLU A 290 28.43 21.87 6.01
N TRP A 291 27.40 21.26 5.39
CA TRP A 291 26.14 21.01 6.04
C TRP A 291 26.26 19.98 7.17
N ILE A 292 27.08 18.93 6.98
CA ILE A 292 27.36 17.93 8.02
C ILE A 292 28.17 18.58 9.16
N ASP A 293 29.20 19.36 8.86
CA ASP A 293 30.04 20.06 9.85
C ASP A 293 29.23 21.04 10.72
N LYS A 294 28.16 21.63 10.17
CA LYS A 294 27.16 22.44 10.88
C LYS A 294 26.09 21.64 11.62
N GLU A 295 26.21 20.33 11.65
CA GLU A 295 25.22 19.42 12.27
C GLU A 295 23.79 19.60 11.73
N GLY A 296 23.64 19.98 10.47
CA GLY A 296 22.34 20.23 9.84
C GLY A 296 21.37 19.05 9.91
N TYR A 297 21.87 17.82 10.09
CA TYR A 297 21.09 16.60 10.26
C TYR A 297 20.35 16.51 11.60
N THR A 298 20.69 17.33 12.58
CA THR A 298 20.03 17.36 13.91
C THR A 298 18.68 18.09 13.90
N VAL A 299 18.34 18.76 12.79
CA VAL A 299 17.01 19.35 12.62
C VAL A 299 15.96 18.25 12.45
N GLY A 300 14.90 18.27 13.28
CA GLY A 300 13.79 17.32 13.15
C GLY A 300 12.90 17.62 11.94
N GLY A 301 12.33 16.59 11.34
CA GLY A 301 11.39 16.74 10.20
C GLY A 301 12.05 17.10 8.87
N LEU A 302 13.37 16.89 8.72
CA LEU A 302 14.10 17.17 7.49
C LEU A 302 13.51 16.43 6.28
N ASN A 303 13.40 17.15 5.18
CA ASN A 303 13.17 16.57 3.87
C ASN A 303 14.34 16.86 2.93
N ILE A 304 14.45 16.09 1.86
CA ILE A 304 15.58 16.20 0.91
C ILE A 304 15.62 17.57 0.21
N ALA A 305 14.48 18.23 0.01
CA ALA A 305 14.45 19.57 -0.61
C ALA A 305 15.05 20.64 0.29
N ASP A 306 14.89 20.53 1.62
CA ASP A 306 15.51 21.42 2.58
C ASP A 306 17.04 21.28 2.56
N VAL A 307 17.52 20.04 2.52
CA VAL A 307 18.97 19.77 2.45
C VAL A 307 19.54 20.19 1.10
N ALA A 308 18.84 19.96 0.00
CA ALA A 308 19.26 20.39 -1.33
C ALA A 308 19.42 21.92 -1.40
N ARG A 309 18.48 22.68 -0.82
CA ARG A 309 18.61 24.14 -0.69
C ARG A 309 19.81 24.55 0.16
N ALA A 310 20.00 23.87 1.29
CA ALA A 310 21.14 24.17 2.19
C ALA A 310 22.50 23.84 1.56
N THR A 311 22.56 22.89 0.64
CA THR A 311 23.77 22.46 -0.09
C THR A 311 23.89 23.09 -1.48
N THR A 312 23.05 24.12 -1.79
CA THR A 312 23.03 24.85 -3.07
C THR A 312 22.94 23.93 -4.31
N THR A 313 22.09 22.88 -4.20
CA THR A 313 21.83 21.92 -5.29
C THR A 313 20.33 21.70 -5.45
N ASN A 314 19.94 20.89 -6.42
CA ASN A 314 18.56 20.43 -6.52
C ASN A 314 18.40 19.02 -5.92
N ARG A 315 17.15 18.65 -5.65
CA ARG A 315 16.78 17.37 -5.03
C ARG A 315 17.28 16.18 -5.83
N THR A 316 17.16 16.22 -7.14
CA THR A 316 17.53 15.13 -8.04
C THR A 316 19.01 14.80 -7.97
N TYR A 317 19.86 15.84 -8.02
CA TYR A 317 21.31 15.66 -7.89
C TYR A 317 21.70 15.16 -6.50
N LEU A 318 21.09 15.69 -5.43
CA LEU A 318 21.37 15.23 -4.07
C LEU A 318 20.95 13.76 -3.88
N SER A 319 19.76 13.38 -4.33
CA SER A 319 19.27 11.99 -4.25
C SER A 319 20.17 11.04 -5.05
N ALA A 320 20.54 11.41 -6.28
CA ALA A 320 21.42 10.61 -7.12
C ALA A 320 22.80 10.46 -6.47
N TYR A 321 23.36 11.53 -5.88
CA TYR A 321 24.63 11.48 -5.18
C TYR A 321 24.59 10.55 -3.97
N ILE A 322 23.58 10.69 -3.10
CA ILE A 322 23.42 9.84 -1.91
C ILE A 322 23.28 8.37 -2.31
N ASN A 323 22.41 8.09 -3.28
CA ASN A 323 22.20 6.71 -3.75
C ASN A 323 23.47 6.11 -4.40
N THR A 324 24.23 6.91 -5.16
CA THR A 324 25.41 6.39 -5.88
C THR A 324 26.63 6.30 -4.97
N HIS A 325 26.85 7.31 -4.10
CA HIS A 325 28.06 7.40 -3.27
C HIS A 325 27.95 6.59 -1.99
N TYR A 326 26.78 6.67 -1.30
CA TYR A 326 26.55 5.97 -0.03
C TYR A 326 25.76 4.66 -0.17
N GLN A 327 25.18 4.37 -1.35
CA GLN A 327 24.31 3.20 -1.58
C GLN A 327 23.10 3.14 -0.62
N MET A 328 22.58 4.31 -0.22
CA MET A 328 21.53 4.49 0.77
C MET A 328 20.41 5.40 0.24
N THR A 329 19.22 5.27 0.79
CA THR A 329 18.16 6.27 0.65
C THR A 329 18.50 7.51 1.45
N PHE A 330 17.85 8.65 1.15
CA PHE A 330 18.02 9.88 1.93
C PHE A 330 17.77 9.67 3.43
N ARG A 331 16.72 8.93 3.76
CA ARG A 331 16.37 8.59 5.14
C ARG A 331 17.45 7.78 5.84
N GLU A 332 17.95 6.73 5.19
CA GLU A 332 19.01 5.89 5.75
C GLU A 332 20.28 6.70 5.99
N TRP A 333 20.64 7.58 5.05
CA TRP A 333 21.81 8.44 5.15
C TRP A 333 21.69 9.44 6.32
N VAL A 334 20.56 10.15 6.47
CA VAL A 334 20.36 11.08 7.60
C VAL A 334 20.32 10.32 8.93
N ASN A 335 19.68 9.14 8.97
CA ASN A 335 19.65 8.34 10.19
C ASN A 335 21.04 7.84 10.60
N MET A 336 21.89 7.47 9.66
CA MET A 336 23.30 7.13 9.94
C MET A 336 24.02 8.28 10.63
N LEU A 337 23.91 9.50 10.09
CA LEU A 337 24.51 10.70 10.69
C LEU A 337 23.98 11.00 12.10
N ARG A 338 22.65 10.88 12.28
CA ARG A 338 21.99 11.06 13.59
C ARG A 338 22.42 10.02 14.62
N LEU A 339 22.58 8.76 14.20
CA LEU A 339 23.04 7.69 15.07
C LEU A 339 24.48 7.90 15.53
N ASP A 340 25.36 8.31 14.63
CA ASP A 340 26.76 8.62 14.99
C ASP A 340 26.85 9.82 15.91
N TYR A 341 26.02 10.83 15.73
CA TYR A 341 25.90 11.96 16.64
C TYR A 341 25.37 11.52 18.01
N ALA A 342 24.30 10.72 18.05
CA ALA A 342 23.75 10.19 19.29
C ALA A 342 24.79 9.35 20.08
N LYS A 343 25.59 8.52 19.40
CA LYS A 343 26.68 7.76 20.01
C LYS A 343 27.75 8.66 20.63
N ARG A 344 28.10 9.76 19.96
CA ARG A 344 29.02 10.77 20.52
C ARG A 344 28.41 11.42 21.76
N LEU A 345 27.16 11.91 21.67
CA LEU A 345 26.48 12.51 22.81
C LEU A 345 26.43 11.59 24.05
N MET A 346 26.14 10.32 23.85
CA MET A 346 26.07 9.33 24.93
C MET A 346 27.43 9.02 25.56
N ARG A 347 28.52 9.08 24.78
CA ARG A 347 29.89 8.92 25.32
C ARG A 347 30.33 10.13 26.12
N ASP A 348 30.06 11.33 25.57
CA ASP A 348 30.51 12.59 26.17
C ASP A 348 29.64 12.96 27.38
N ASN A 349 28.40 12.52 27.44
CA ASN A 349 27.43 12.81 28.49
C ASN A 349 26.66 11.53 28.91
N PRO A 350 27.27 10.60 29.70
CA PRO A 350 26.64 9.34 30.07
C PRO A 350 25.37 9.49 30.91
N GLU A 351 25.22 10.62 31.60
CA GLU A 351 24.05 10.94 32.45
C GLU A 351 22.85 11.44 31.64
N LEU A 352 23.01 11.71 30.31
CA LEU A 352 21.96 12.28 29.50
C LEU A 352 20.85 11.23 29.25
N PRO A 353 19.57 11.54 29.55
CA PRO A 353 18.48 10.61 29.28
C PRO A 353 18.39 10.27 27.79
N VAL A 354 18.09 9.01 27.45
CA VAL A 354 17.93 8.56 26.05
C VAL A 354 16.89 9.38 25.28
N THR A 355 15.86 9.88 25.96
CA THR A 355 14.85 10.77 25.40
C THR A 355 15.45 12.08 24.90
N GLU A 356 16.37 12.64 25.68
CA GLU A 356 17.05 13.89 25.34
C GLU A 356 18.09 13.67 24.25
N VAL A 357 18.83 12.56 24.28
CA VAL A 357 19.74 12.17 23.20
C VAL A 357 18.97 12.06 21.87
N ALA A 358 17.82 11.39 21.87
CA ALA A 358 16.98 11.27 20.67
C ALA A 358 16.54 12.62 20.13
N ARG A 359 16.12 13.53 21.03
CA ARG A 359 15.69 14.88 20.67
C ARG A 359 16.84 15.72 20.09
N LEU A 360 17.99 15.72 20.75
CA LEU A 360 19.19 16.46 20.30
C LEU A 360 19.74 15.92 18.98
N ALA A 361 19.61 14.61 18.75
CA ALA A 361 19.95 14.00 17.45
C ALA A 361 18.91 14.25 16.35
N GLY A 362 17.88 15.07 16.59
CA GLY A 362 16.89 15.46 15.60
C GLY A 362 15.79 14.41 15.33
N ASN A 363 15.62 13.41 16.20
CA ASN A 363 14.56 12.42 16.05
C ASN A 363 13.25 12.92 16.68
N LEU A 364 12.16 12.92 15.91
CA LEU A 364 10.82 13.32 16.38
C LEU A 364 10.15 12.28 17.26
N SER A 365 10.59 11.03 17.23
CA SER A 365 10.00 9.91 17.96
C SER A 365 11.06 9.07 18.67
N LEU A 366 10.95 8.97 19.99
CA LEU A 366 11.81 8.11 20.80
C LEU A 366 11.68 6.63 20.40
N SER A 367 10.47 6.17 20.11
CA SER A 367 10.23 4.77 19.69
C SER A 367 10.93 4.47 18.37
N TYR A 368 10.86 5.40 17.41
CA TYR A 368 11.56 5.28 16.13
C TYR A 368 13.08 5.28 16.32
N PHE A 369 13.62 6.23 17.09
CA PHE A 369 15.04 6.29 17.42
C PHE A 369 15.53 4.99 18.06
N THR A 370 14.82 4.49 19.08
CA THR A 370 15.18 3.24 19.79
C THR A 370 15.22 2.04 18.84
N LYS A 371 14.25 1.96 17.94
CA LYS A 371 14.19 0.90 16.92
C LYS A 371 15.37 1.01 15.95
N THR A 372 15.58 2.19 15.34
CA THR A 372 16.66 2.42 14.38
C THR A 372 18.03 2.18 14.98
N PHE A 373 18.23 2.61 16.23
CA PHE A 373 19.44 2.37 16.97
C PHE A 373 19.68 0.87 17.22
N LYS A 374 18.63 0.13 17.63
CA LYS A 374 18.72 -1.32 17.84
C LYS A 374 18.98 -2.07 16.55
N ASP A 375 18.36 -1.66 15.45
CA ASP A 375 18.53 -2.28 14.14
C ASP A 375 19.97 -2.09 13.63
N ALA A 376 20.63 -0.96 13.95
CA ALA A 376 22.01 -0.65 13.58
C ALA A 376 23.07 -1.27 14.51
N GLU A 377 22.86 -1.17 15.83
CA GLU A 377 23.87 -1.54 16.83
C GLU A 377 23.61 -2.89 17.53
N GLY A 378 22.49 -3.56 17.20
CA GLY A 378 22.07 -4.82 17.80
C GLY A 378 21.50 -4.71 19.23
N VAL A 379 21.70 -3.58 19.90
CA VAL A 379 21.25 -3.31 21.28
C VAL A 379 20.48 -1.98 21.37
N THR A 380 19.62 -1.85 22.36
CA THR A 380 18.89 -0.60 22.60
C THR A 380 19.82 0.49 23.14
N PRO A 381 19.53 1.81 22.89
CA PRO A 381 20.35 2.91 23.39
C PRO A 381 20.65 2.83 24.90
N GLY A 382 19.65 2.50 25.73
CA GLY A 382 19.82 2.39 27.18
C GLY A 382 20.67 1.21 27.63
N LYS A 383 20.90 0.18 26.78
CA LYS A 383 21.86 -0.90 27.06
C LYS A 383 23.25 -0.58 26.50
N TRP A 384 23.33 0.25 25.49
CA TRP A 384 24.59 0.66 24.86
C TRP A 384 25.40 1.61 25.74
N CYS A 385 24.73 2.43 26.57
CA CYS A 385 25.36 3.33 27.55
C CYS A 385 25.88 2.64 28.83
N ARG A 386 25.55 1.36 29.02
CA ARG A 386 26.00 0.57 30.20
C ARG A 386 27.17 -0.31 29.84
#